data_8db396483ba041f1322d24c3aba461bf
#
_entry.id   8db396483ba041f1322d24c3aba461bf
#
_cell.length_a   1.000
_cell.length_b   1.000
_cell.length_c   1.000
_cell.angle_alpha   90.00
_cell.angle_beta   90.00
_cell.angle_gamma   90.00
#
_symmetry.space_group_name_H-M   'P 1'
#
loop_
_entity.id
_entity.type
_entity.pdbx_description
1 polymer ?
#
loop_
_entity_poly.entity_id
_entity_poly.type
_entity_poly.pdbx_seq_one_letter_code
_entity_poly.pdbx_strand_id
1 'polypeptide(L)'
;MQTALIVVLSLLNVGVVGLGIYLASYLKKKAQNLATREEFKDLQKQTAELTRTTKEIEATISGELWNQQKRWELQREVFFQVMKRISAVFDALKDLDNVLQTELRNPSVVTETWKEISVSENAKWFRAMAALHESQLFVGVTCGKDVVGVLDKYVILTTGVAGRIHKKDGQIFKSSADQLFDLHEAMRAAFRKELGITH
;
A
#
# COMPACT_ATOMS: atom_id res chain seq x y z
N MET A 1 -23.64 15.16 25.75
CA MET A 1 -23.24 15.13 24.33
C MET A 1 -21.81 14.67 24.13
N GLN A 2 -20.81 15.17 24.87
CA GLN A 2 -19.40 14.75 24.73
C GLN A 2 -19.16 13.25 24.96
N THR A 3 -19.81 12.65 25.94
CA THR A 3 -19.67 11.22 26.26
C THR A 3 -20.17 10.30 25.14
N ALA A 4 -21.30 10.66 24.51
CA ALA A 4 -21.85 9.91 23.39
C ALA A 4 -20.92 9.96 22.16
N LEU A 5 -20.29 11.11 21.92
CA LEU A 5 -19.32 11.30 20.83
C LEU A 5 -18.08 10.44 21.02
N ILE A 6 -17.54 10.38 22.25
CA ILE A 6 -16.38 9.55 22.61
C ILE A 6 -16.69 8.07 22.41
N VAL A 7 -17.89 7.63 22.81
CA VAL A 7 -18.31 6.22 22.63
C VAL A 7 -18.44 5.86 21.14
N VAL A 8 -19.03 6.73 20.33
CA VAL A 8 -19.15 6.50 18.86
C VAL A 8 -17.77 6.45 18.19
N LEU A 9 -16.87 7.37 18.55
CA LEU A 9 -15.48 7.38 18.04
C LEU A 9 -14.69 6.14 18.49
N SER A 10 -14.89 5.68 19.72
CA SER A 10 -14.25 4.46 20.22
C SER A 10 -14.73 3.22 19.49
N LEU A 11 -16.04 3.12 19.24
CA LEU A 11 -16.64 2.01 18.48
C LEU A 11 -16.20 2.02 17.01
N LEU A 12 -16.06 3.19 16.39
CA LEU A 12 -15.49 3.33 15.03
C LEU A 12 -14.03 2.90 14.96
N ASN A 13 -13.21 3.32 15.93
CA ASN A 13 -11.81 2.89 16.00
C ASN A 13 -11.68 1.37 16.19
N VAL A 14 -12.47 0.76 17.06
CA VAL A 14 -12.49 -0.70 17.25
C VAL A 14 -12.94 -1.42 15.98
N GLY A 15 -13.94 -0.88 15.28
CA GLY A 15 -14.40 -1.42 13.99
C GLY A 15 -13.32 -1.38 12.90
N VAL A 16 -12.63 -0.25 12.75
CA VAL A 16 -11.55 -0.06 11.76
C VAL A 16 -10.35 -0.95 12.08
N VAL A 17 -9.92 -1.02 13.34
CA VAL A 17 -8.83 -1.89 13.78
C VAL A 17 -9.19 -3.36 13.61
N GLY A 18 -10.42 -3.75 13.97
CA GLY A 18 -10.92 -5.12 13.80
C GLY A 18 -10.96 -5.56 12.32
N LEU A 19 -11.41 -4.67 11.43
CA LEU A 19 -11.40 -4.88 9.97
C LEU A 19 -9.97 -5.00 9.42
N GLY A 20 -9.05 -4.16 9.88
CA GLY A 20 -7.64 -4.20 9.50
C GLY A 20 -6.96 -5.50 9.91
N ILE A 21 -7.19 -5.98 11.13
CA ILE A 21 -6.65 -7.25 11.64
C ILE A 21 -7.27 -8.44 10.87
N TYR A 22 -8.57 -8.39 10.59
CA TYR A 22 -9.26 -9.45 9.85
C TYR A 22 -8.72 -9.56 8.41
N LEU A 23 -8.59 -8.44 7.70
CA LEU A 23 -8.02 -8.39 6.34
C LEU A 23 -6.56 -8.84 6.31
N ALA A 24 -5.73 -8.38 7.25
CA ALA A 24 -4.33 -8.79 7.35
C ALA A 24 -4.19 -10.30 7.61
N SER A 25 -5.04 -10.86 8.49
CA SER A 25 -5.06 -12.29 8.80
C SER A 25 -5.56 -13.13 7.61
N TYR A 26 -6.55 -12.64 6.89
CA TYR A 26 -7.11 -13.28 5.71
C TYR A 26 -6.10 -13.30 4.56
N LEU A 27 -5.45 -12.17 4.28
CA LEU A 27 -4.41 -12.04 3.25
C LEU A 27 -3.18 -12.89 3.58
N LYS A 28 -2.79 -12.96 4.86
CA LYS A 28 -1.68 -13.81 5.32
C LYS A 28 -1.95 -15.30 5.10
N LYS A 29 -3.17 -15.77 5.35
CA LYS A 29 -3.57 -17.17 5.09
C LYS A 29 -3.67 -17.48 3.59
N LYS A 30 -4.09 -16.52 2.77
CA LYS A 30 -4.26 -16.73 1.32
C LYS A 30 -2.98 -16.53 0.51
N ALA A 31 -2.03 -15.72 0.95
CA ALA A 31 -0.71 -15.63 0.32
C ALA A 31 0.08 -16.95 0.42
N GLN A 32 -0.34 -17.84 1.30
CA GLN A 32 0.24 -19.20 1.43
C GLN A 32 -0.35 -20.22 0.44
N ASN A 33 -1.53 -19.94 -0.12
CA ASN A 33 -2.16 -20.79 -1.13
C ASN A 33 -2.30 -19.96 -2.42
N LEU A 34 -1.56 -20.33 -3.45
CA LEU A 34 -1.58 -19.72 -4.80
C LEU A 34 -3.03 -19.49 -5.26
N ALA A 35 -3.41 -18.21 -5.34
CA ALA A 35 -4.76 -17.77 -5.61
C ALA A 35 -5.24 -18.22 -7.00
N THR A 36 -6.33 -18.93 -7.05
CA THR A 36 -7.05 -19.24 -8.28
C THR A 36 -7.84 -17.98 -8.77
N ARG A 37 -8.22 -17.99 -10.04
CA ARG A 37 -8.94 -16.87 -10.70
C ARG A 37 -10.28 -16.50 -10.02
N GLU A 38 -10.88 -17.44 -9.29
CA GLU A 38 -12.09 -17.23 -8.48
C GLU A 38 -11.83 -16.40 -7.24
N GLU A 39 -10.71 -16.62 -6.56
CA GLU A 39 -10.32 -15.87 -5.36
C GLU A 39 -10.04 -14.40 -5.67
N PHE A 40 -9.51 -14.10 -6.87
CA PHE A 40 -9.31 -12.73 -7.32
C PHE A 40 -10.65 -11.97 -7.52
N LYS A 41 -11.69 -12.66 -8.03
CA LYS A 41 -13.04 -12.10 -8.16
C LYS A 41 -13.69 -11.82 -6.81
N ASP A 42 -13.46 -12.70 -5.84
CA ASP A 42 -14.00 -12.52 -4.48
C ASP A 42 -13.27 -11.38 -3.74
N LEU A 43 -11.96 -11.27 -3.91
CA LEU A 43 -11.20 -10.10 -3.43
C LEU A 43 -11.68 -8.79 -4.08
N GLN A 44 -11.97 -8.80 -5.37
CA GLN A 44 -12.49 -7.64 -6.08
C GLN A 44 -13.88 -7.24 -5.58
N LYS A 45 -14.75 -8.22 -5.30
CA LYS A 45 -16.08 -7.96 -4.69
C LYS A 45 -15.93 -7.41 -3.26
N GLN A 46 -15.09 -8.02 -2.44
CA GLN A 46 -14.84 -7.55 -1.07
C GLN A 46 -14.23 -6.14 -1.06
N THR A 47 -13.31 -5.85 -2.00
CA THR A 47 -12.74 -4.49 -2.16
C THR A 47 -13.80 -3.48 -2.60
N ALA A 48 -14.71 -3.87 -3.50
CA ALA A 48 -15.82 -3.01 -3.92
C ALA A 48 -16.81 -2.75 -2.76
N GLU A 49 -17.10 -3.76 -1.95
CA GLU A 49 -17.99 -3.65 -0.78
C GLU A 49 -17.34 -2.79 0.32
N LEU A 50 -16.05 -2.97 0.58
CA LEU A 50 -15.27 -2.09 1.46
C LEU A 50 -15.26 -0.64 0.97
N THR A 51 -15.08 -0.43 -0.34
CA THR A 51 -15.11 0.91 -0.95
C THR A 51 -16.48 1.57 -0.78
N ARG A 52 -17.56 0.79 -0.92
CA ARG A 52 -18.92 1.27 -0.69
C ARG A 52 -19.15 1.64 0.77
N THR A 53 -18.81 0.75 1.71
CA THR A 53 -18.92 1.00 3.16
C THR A 53 -18.08 2.20 3.58
N THR A 54 -16.90 2.35 3.02
CA THR A 54 -16.02 3.50 3.25
C THR A 54 -16.66 4.80 2.78
N LYS A 55 -17.30 4.82 1.58
CA LYS A 55 -18.02 6.00 1.09
C LYS A 55 -19.26 6.32 1.91
N GLU A 56 -19.97 5.33 2.42
CA GLU A 56 -21.10 5.51 3.32
C GLU A 56 -20.64 6.11 4.68
N ILE A 57 -19.51 5.64 5.20
CA ILE A 57 -18.88 6.21 6.40
C ILE A 57 -18.42 7.65 6.13
N GLU A 58 -17.79 7.92 4.99
CA GLU A 58 -17.38 9.27 4.56
C GLU A 58 -18.57 10.23 4.48
N ALA A 59 -19.69 9.80 3.90
CA ALA A 59 -20.93 10.59 3.83
C ALA A 59 -21.53 10.86 5.21
N THR A 60 -21.41 9.92 6.14
CA THR A 60 -21.92 10.05 7.51
C THR A 60 -21.03 10.94 8.38
N ILE A 61 -19.71 10.91 8.15
CA ILE A 61 -18.70 11.68 8.90
C ILE A 61 -18.54 13.11 8.35
N SER A 62 -18.85 13.35 7.05
CA SER A 62 -18.71 14.66 6.41
C SER A 62 -19.69 15.73 6.92
N GLY A 63 -20.72 15.34 7.69
CA GLY A 63 -21.56 16.29 8.41
C GLY A 63 -20.89 16.74 9.71
N GLU A 64 -20.72 18.03 9.88
CA GLU A 64 -20.45 18.87 11.07
C GLU A 64 -19.60 18.32 12.26
N LEU A 65 -19.23 17.02 12.29
CA LEU A 65 -18.67 16.35 13.49
C LEU A 65 -17.14 16.28 13.57
N TRP A 66 -16.46 16.50 12.45
CA TRP A 66 -15.00 16.45 12.46
C TRP A 66 -14.40 17.82 12.68
N ASN A 67 -13.92 18.03 13.88
CA ASN A 67 -13.02 19.13 14.20
C ASN A 67 -11.79 19.06 13.26
N GLN A 68 -11.42 20.18 12.62
CA GLN A 68 -10.28 20.27 11.70
C GLN A 68 -9.01 19.62 12.26
N GLN A 69 -8.79 19.75 13.57
CA GLN A 69 -7.67 19.13 14.29
C GLN A 69 -7.69 17.60 14.19
N LYS A 70 -8.85 16.96 14.35
CA LYS A 70 -8.96 15.50 14.27
C LYS A 70 -8.68 14.97 12.87
N ARG A 71 -9.16 15.70 11.85
CA ARG A 71 -8.89 15.37 10.46
C ARG A 71 -7.40 15.49 10.15
N TRP A 72 -6.76 16.55 10.61
CA TRP A 72 -5.32 16.78 10.43
C TRP A 72 -4.49 15.70 11.12
N GLU A 73 -4.83 15.32 12.36
CA GLU A 73 -4.16 14.24 13.10
C GLU A 73 -4.25 12.91 12.32
N LEU A 74 -5.42 12.59 11.80
CA LEU A 74 -5.62 11.38 11.00
C LEU A 74 -4.82 11.42 9.70
N GLN A 75 -4.86 12.53 8.97
CA GLN A 75 -4.11 12.69 7.72
C GLN A 75 -2.61 12.57 7.96
N ARG A 76 -2.11 13.13 9.07
CA ARG A 76 -0.72 13.00 9.48
C ARG A 76 -0.34 11.53 9.73
N GLU A 77 -1.17 10.80 10.46
CA GLU A 77 -0.93 9.37 10.72
C GLU A 77 -0.93 8.56 9.43
N VAL A 78 -1.91 8.80 8.56
CA VAL A 78 -1.99 8.17 7.24
C VAL A 78 -0.73 8.48 6.42
N PHE A 79 -0.25 9.72 6.44
CA PHE A 79 0.99 10.11 5.79
C PHE A 79 2.18 9.23 6.23
N PHE A 80 2.42 9.12 7.54
CA PHE A 80 3.54 8.34 8.05
C PHE A 80 3.43 6.86 7.66
N GLN A 81 2.23 6.29 7.75
CA GLN A 81 1.98 4.90 7.37
C GLN A 81 2.22 4.67 5.87
N VAL A 82 1.71 5.55 5.01
CA VAL A 82 1.90 5.46 3.56
C VAL A 82 3.38 5.58 3.21
N MET A 83 4.10 6.57 3.75
CA MET A 83 5.52 6.76 3.46
C MET A 83 6.36 5.57 3.90
N LYS A 84 6.07 4.98 5.06
CA LYS A 84 6.71 3.75 5.55
C LYS A 84 6.47 2.58 4.59
N ARG A 85 5.24 2.43 4.10
CA ARG A 85 4.87 1.34 3.19
C ARG A 85 5.47 1.53 1.79
N ILE A 86 5.53 2.77 1.30
CA ILE A 86 6.23 3.11 0.04
C ILE A 86 7.71 2.72 0.15
N SER A 87 8.38 3.07 1.26
CA SER A 87 9.78 2.69 1.47
C SER A 87 9.95 1.17 1.50
N ALA A 88 9.06 0.43 2.19
CA ALA A 88 9.10 -1.03 2.22
C ALA A 88 8.89 -1.66 0.83
N VAL A 89 8.03 -1.09 -0.02
CA VAL A 89 7.84 -1.53 -1.40
C VAL A 89 9.09 -1.28 -2.24
N PHE A 90 9.71 -0.09 -2.08
CA PHE A 90 10.93 0.23 -2.80
C PHE A 90 12.09 -0.71 -2.41
N ASP A 91 12.27 -0.98 -1.12
CA ASP A 91 13.30 -1.90 -0.62
C ASP A 91 13.06 -3.32 -1.15
N ALA A 92 11.83 -3.82 -1.08
CA ALA A 92 11.49 -5.13 -1.60
C ALA A 92 11.69 -5.24 -3.13
N LEU A 93 11.43 -4.17 -3.89
CA LEU A 93 11.66 -4.12 -5.32
C LEU A 93 13.16 -4.14 -5.64
N LYS A 94 13.98 -3.43 -4.86
CA LYS A 94 15.43 -3.44 -4.94
C LYS A 94 16.00 -4.82 -4.62
N ASP A 95 15.46 -5.51 -3.62
CA ASP A 95 15.86 -6.88 -3.27
C ASP A 95 15.56 -7.85 -4.42
N LEU A 96 14.39 -7.72 -5.07
CA LEU A 96 14.06 -8.51 -6.27
C LEU A 96 15.04 -8.25 -7.42
N ASP A 97 15.39 -6.98 -7.66
CA ASP A 97 16.38 -6.65 -8.70
C ASP A 97 17.77 -7.23 -8.36
N ASN A 98 18.20 -7.17 -7.09
CA ASN A 98 19.47 -7.75 -6.65
C ASN A 98 19.51 -9.26 -6.90
N VAL A 99 18.41 -9.97 -6.65
CA VAL A 99 18.28 -11.41 -6.96
C VAL A 99 18.46 -11.63 -8.47
N LEU A 100 17.75 -10.88 -9.29
CA LEU A 100 17.84 -10.97 -10.75
C LEU A 100 19.26 -10.65 -11.25
N GLN A 101 19.89 -9.56 -10.77
CA GLN A 101 21.23 -9.16 -11.19
C GLN A 101 22.27 -10.27 -10.84
N THR A 102 22.09 -10.92 -9.70
CA THR A 102 22.96 -12.02 -9.27
C THR A 102 22.77 -13.24 -10.18
N GLU A 103 21.55 -13.61 -10.51
CA GLU A 103 21.25 -14.69 -11.47
C GLU A 103 21.86 -14.42 -12.86
N LEU A 104 21.73 -13.18 -13.35
CA LEU A 104 22.23 -12.79 -14.67
C LEU A 104 23.76 -12.78 -14.74
N ARG A 105 24.43 -12.36 -13.65
CA ARG A 105 25.90 -12.31 -13.58
C ARG A 105 26.54 -13.67 -13.37
N ASN A 106 25.86 -14.54 -12.66
CA ASN A 106 26.41 -15.85 -12.29
C ASN A 106 25.33 -16.95 -12.33
N PRO A 107 24.97 -17.46 -13.53
CA PRO A 107 23.94 -18.49 -13.67
C PRO A 107 24.22 -19.78 -12.89
N SER A 108 25.48 -20.05 -12.55
CA SER A 108 25.84 -21.24 -11.77
C SER A 108 25.48 -21.17 -10.27
N VAL A 109 25.11 -20.00 -9.78
CA VAL A 109 24.64 -19.77 -8.39
C VAL A 109 23.22 -20.26 -8.15
N VAL A 110 22.48 -20.62 -9.20
CA VAL A 110 21.07 -21.09 -9.08
C VAL A 110 21.03 -22.50 -8.44
N THR A 111 21.30 -22.54 -7.14
CA THR A 111 21.19 -23.72 -6.27
C THR A 111 19.79 -23.77 -5.61
N GLU A 112 19.48 -24.85 -4.90
CA GLU A 112 18.23 -24.92 -4.10
C GLU A 112 18.15 -23.78 -3.06
N THR A 113 19.24 -23.48 -2.38
CA THR A 113 19.32 -22.35 -1.42
C THR A 113 19.01 -21.02 -2.11
N TRP A 114 19.47 -20.82 -3.36
CA TRP A 114 19.17 -19.62 -4.12
C TRP A 114 17.69 -19.52 -4.50
N LYS A 115 17.05 -20.64 -4.83
CA LYS A 115 15.59 -20.68 -5.07
C LYS A 115 14.81 -20.31 -3.82
N GLU A 116 15.22 -20.78 -2.65
CA GLU A 116 14.60 -20.38 -1.38
C GLU A 116 14.72 -18.88 -1.12
N ILE A 117 15.90 -18.28 -1.38
CA ILE A 117 16.10 -16.83 -1.30
C ILE A 117 15.17 -16.11 -2.26
N SER A 118 15.11 -16.52 -3.51
CA SER A 118 14.22 -15.91 -4.51
C SER A 118 12.75 -15.99 -4.09
N VAL A 119 12.29 -17.12 -3.57
CA VAL A 119 10.93 -17.28 -3.04
C VAL A 119 10.69 -16.37 -1.85
N SER A 120 11.66 -16.23 -0.94
CA SER A 120 11.59 -15.34 0.22
C SER A 120 11.45 -13.87 -0.19
N GLU A 121 12.26 -13.40 -1.15
CA GLU A 121 12.22 -12.02 -1.62
C GLU A 121 10.91 -11.72 -2.37
N ASN A 122 10.41 -12.66 -3.17
CA ASN A 122 9.09 -12.56 -3.76
C ASN A 122 8.00 -12.44 -2.69
N ALA A 123 8.06 -13.24 -1.64
CA ALA A 123 7.11 -13.15 -0.53
C ALA A 123 7.17 -11.80 0.21
N LYS A 124 8.36 -11.20 0.36
CA LYS A 124 8.52 -9.84 0.91
C LYS A 124 7.83 -8.81 0.01
N TRP A 125 8.07 -8.87 -1.30
CA TRP A 125 7.42 -8.00 -2.28
C TRP A 125 5.90 -8.06 -2.18
N PHE A 126 5.31 -9.25 -2.23
CA PHE A 126 3.86 -9.40 -2.13
C PHE A 126 3.30 -8.86 -0.81
N ARG A 127 3.99 -9.07 0.31
CA ARG A 127 3.59 -8.52 1.61
C ARG A 127 3.66 -6.98 1.63
N ALA A 128 4.73 -6.40 1.08
CA ALA A 128 4.88 -4.95 1.01
C ALA A 128 3.80 -4.32 0.13
N MET A 129 3.51 -4.91 -1.04
CA MET A 129 2.44 -4.46 -1.93
C MET A 129 1.06 -4.59 -1.31
N ALA A 130 0.75 -5.71 -0.65
CA ALA A 130 -0.51 -5.88 0.05
C ALA A 130 -0.71 -4.80 1.13
N ALA A 131 0.34 -4.50 1.91
CA ALA A 131 0.29 -3.44 2.89
C ALA A 131 0.08 -2.05 2.25
N LEU A 132 0.70 -1.78 1.10
CA LEU A 132 0.50 -0.52 0.38
C LEU A 132 -0.93 -0.40 -0.18
N HIS A 133 -1.48 -1.46 -0.74
CA HIS A 133 -2.88 -1.50 -1.19
C HIS A 133 -3.88 -1.26 -0.05
N GLU A 134 -3.61 -1.81 1.13
CA GLU A 134 -4.40 -1.48 2.32
C GLU A 134 -4.39 0.02 2.61
N SER A 135 -3.22 0.68 2.44
CA SER A 135 -3.13 2.14 2.62
C SER A 135 -3.94 2.93 1.59
N GLN A 136 -4.07 2.45 0.35
CA GLN A 136 -4.87 3.14 -0.67
C GLN A 136 -6.32 3.33 -0.22
N LEU A 137 -6.89 2.37 0.49
CA LEU A 137 -8.25 2.47 1.04
C LEU A 137 -8.35 3.63 2.04
N PHE A 138 -7.40 3.74 2.96
CA PHE A 138 -7.38 4.83 3.94
C PHE A 138 -7.12 6.19 3.30
N VAL A 139 -6.19 6.26 2.36
CA VAL A 139 -5.90 7.48 1.60
C VAL A 139 -7.12 7.94 0.81
N GLY A 140 -7.85 7.02 0.18
CA GLY A 140 -9.06 7.33 -0.58
C GLY A 140 -10.18 7.95 0.25
N VAL A 141 -10.22 7.67 1.56
CA VAL A 141 -11.22 8.22 2.50
C VAL A 141 -10.75 9.52 3.16
N THR A 142 -9.45 9.63 3.43
CA THR A 142 -8.91 10.67 4.32
C THR A 142 -8.22 11.80 3.59
N CYS A 143 -7.74 11.57 2.37
CA CYS A 143 -6.91 12.49 1.62
C CYS A 143 -7.57 12.96 0.32
N GLY A 144 -7.08 14.07 -0.21
CA GLY A 144 -7.54 14.65 -1.46
C GLY A 144 -7.08 13.88 -2.71
N LYS A 145 -7.68 14.20 -3.84
CA LYS A 145 -7.42 13.56 -5.15
C LYS A 145 -5.95 13.61 -5.58
N ASP A 146 -5.21 14.63 -5.18
CA ASP A 146 -3.79 14.79 -5.52
C ASP A 146 -2.98 13.66 -4.90
N VAL A 147 -3.20 13.35 -3.62
CA VAL A 147 -2.52 12.28 -2.89
C VAL A 147 -2.88 10.91 -3.47
N VAL A 148 -4.18 10.67 -3.68
CA VAL A 148 -4.69 9.43 -4.30
C VAL A 148 -4.03 9.20 -5.66
N GLY A 149 -4.03 10.23 -6.52
CA GLY A 149 -3.51 10.12 -7.88
C GLY A 149 -1.99 9.84 -7.94
N VAL A 150 -1.21 10.37 -6.99
CA VAL A 150 0.22 10.06 -6.92
C VAL A 150 0.46 8.64 -6.41
N LEU A 151 -0.32 8.21 -5.41
CA LEU A 151 -0.22 6.85 -4.87
C LEU A 151 -0.57 5.79 -5.92
N ASP A 152 -1.62 6.03 -6.70
CA ASP A 152 -2.01 5.12 -7.79
C ASP A 152 -0.91 5.00 -8.86
N LYS A 153 -0.31 6.13 -9.25
CA LYS A 153 0.82 6.12 -10.18
C LYS A 153 2.01 5.33 -9.63
N TYR A 154 2.31 5.47 -8.34
CA TYR A 154 3.38 4.73 -7.69
C TYR A 154 3.10 3.22 -7.71
N VAL A 155 1.89 2.80 -7.37
CA VAL A 155 1.47 1.39 -7.39
C VAL A 155 1.55 0.82 -8.82
N ILE A 156 1.08 1.54 -9.82
CA ILE A 156 1.14 1.10 -11.23
C ILE A 156 2.59 0.92 -11.66
N LEU A 157 3.45 1.91 -11.39
CA LEU A 157 4.85 1.85 -11.79
C LEU A 157 5.58 0.69 -11.11
N THR A 158 5.46 0.54 -9.78
CA THR A 158 6.14 -0.53 -9.02
C THR A 158 5.68 -1.92 -9.46
N THR A 159 4.39 -2.10 -9.70
CA THR A 159 3.84 -3.36 -10.24
C THR A 159 4.37 -3.67 -11.63
N GLY A 160 4.46 -2.66 -12.49
CA GLY A 160 5.05 -2.79 -13.82
C GLY A 160 6.52 -3.18 -13.79
N VAL A 161 7.31 -2.53 -12.92
CA VAL A 161 8.74 -2.83 -12.73
C VAL A 161 8.92 -4.26 -12.21
N ALA A 162 8.19 -4.66 -11.17
CA ALA A 162 8.25 -6.03 -10.63
C ALA A 162 7.89 -7.07 -11.69
N GLY A 163 6.84 -6.82 -12.48
CA GLY A 163 6.44 -7.70 -13.58
C GLY A 163 7.52 -7.87 -14.65
N ARG A 164 8.32 -6.85 -14.93
CA ARG A 164 9.46 -6.92 -15.85
C ARG A 164 10.68 -7.59 -15.23
N ILE A 165 10.94 -7.38 -13.95
CA ILE A 165 11.97 -8.14 -13.20
C ILE A 165 11.68 -9.64 -13.30
N HIS A 166 10.43 -10.06 -13.09
CA HIS A 166 10.01 -11.46 -13.24
C HIS A 166 10.21 -12.00 -14.67
N LYS A 167 10.16 -11.13 -15.68
CA LYS A 167 10.49 -11.47 -17.08
C LYS A 167 11.99 -11.39 -17.39
N LYS A 168 12.83 -11.27 -16.35
CA LYS A 168 14.29 -11.19 -16.42
C LYS A 168 14.84 -9.98 -17.18
N ASP A 169 14.15 -8.84 -17.14
CA ASP A 169 14.64 -7.57 -17.66
C ASP A 169 15.56 -6.91 -16.64
N GLY A 170 16.86 -7.19 -16.78
CA GLY A 170 17.89 -6.73 -15.85
C GLY A 170 18.19 -5.21 -15.89
N GLN A 171 17.56 -4.43 -16.76
CA GLN A 171 17.77 -2.97 -16.82
C GLN A 171 16.57 -2.17 -16.28
N ILE A 172 15.44 -2.83 -16.04
CA ILE A 172 14.19 -2.14 -15.73
C ILE A 172 14.25 -1.35 -14.43
N PHE A 173 14.82 -1.90 -13.38
CA PHE A 173 14.89 -1.21 -12.08
C PHE A 173 15.71 0.07 -12.21
N LYS A 174 16.91 -0.03 -12.80
CA LYS A 174 17.79 1.12 -13.03
C LYS A 174 17.14 2.21 -13.88
N SER A 175 16.46 1.83 -14.97
CA SER A 175 15.78 2.79 -15.86
C SER A 175 14.53 3.43 -15.24
N SER A 176 13.96 2.83 -14.20
CA SER A 176 12.77 3.32 -13.50
C SER A 176 13.09 4.01 -12.17
N ALA A 177 14.34 3.98 -11.72
CA ALA A 177 14.75 4.49 -10.41
C ALA A 177 14.42 5.98 -10.23
N ASP A 178 14.73 6.81 -11.24
CA ASP A 178 14.45 8.24 -11.22
C ASP A 178 12.94 8.51 -11.12
N GLN A 179 12.13 7.79 -11.90
CA GLN A 179 10.67 7.92 -11.86
C GLN A 179 10.09 7.51 -10.49
N LEU A 180 10.63 6.46 -9.88
CA LEU A 180 10.23 6.03 -8.54
C LEU A 180 10.58 7.08 -7.50
N PHE A 181 11.76 7.69 -7.62
CA PHE A 181 12.19 8.78 -6.75
C PHE A 181 11.31 10.02 -6.92
N ASP A 182 11.03 10.43 -8.16
CA ASP A 182 10.15 11.57 -8.46
C ASP A 182 8.75 11.37 -7.89
N LEU A 183 8.19 10.16 -7.99
CA LEU A 183 6.89 9.84 -7.39
C LEU A 183 6.94 9.86 -5.87
N HIS A 184 8.06 9.47 -5.26
CA HIS A 184 8.26 9.56 -3.81
C HIS A 184 8.25 11.04 -3.34
N GLU A 185 8.96 11.91 -4.05
CA GLU A 185 8.96 13.35 -3.75
C GLU A 185 7.60 14.00 -4.05
N ALA A 186 6.95 13.60 -5.14
CA ALA A 186 5.60 14.06 -5.45
C ALA A 186 4.59 13.65 -4.36
N MET A 187 4.74 12.47 -3.78
CA MET A 187 3.92 12.02 -2.65
C MET A 187 4.14 12.90 -1.41
N ARG A 188 5.40 13.19 -1.08
CA ARG A 188 5.73 14.11 0.03
C ARG A 188 5.13 15.50 -0.20
N ALA A 189 5.26 16.02 -1.40
CA ALA A 189 4.71 17.32 -1.76
C ALA A 189 3.17 17.35 -1.68
N ALA A 190 2.50 16.32 -2.19
CA ALA A 190 1.05 16.19 -2.13
C ALA A 190 0.54 16.15 -0.67
N PHE A 191 1.19 15.37 0.19
CA PHE A 191 0.84 15.33 1.61
C PHE A 191 1.12 16.64 2.35
N ARG A 192 2.25 17.32 2.07
CA ARG A 192 2.53 18.63 2.65
C ARG A 192 1.43 19.63 2.30
N LYS A 193 1.03 19.66 1.03
CA LYS A 193 -0.09 20.50 0.56
C LYS A 193 -1.39 20.15 1.29
N GLU A 194 -1.70 18.88 1.41
CA GLU A 194 -2.90 18.38 2.10
C GLU A 194 -2.92 18.76 3.59
N LEU A 195 -1.76 18.69 4.25
CA LEU A 195 -1.59 19.06 5.66
C LEU A 195 -1.48 20.58 5.88
N GLY A 196 -1.52 21.39 4.81
CA GLY A 196 -1.36 22.84 4.90
C GLY A 196 0.06 23.28 5.29
N ILE A 197 1.07 22.42 5.10
CA ILE A 197 2.48 22.75 5.37
C ILE A 197 3.06 23.39 4.11
N THR A 198 2.83 24.69 3.98
CA THR A 198 3.47 25.52 2.94
C THR A 198 4.77 26.09 3.47
N HIS A 199 5.86 25.85 2.77
CA HIS A 199 7.11 26.60 2.90
C HIS A 199 7.30 27.49 1.69
#